data_e5813eaf56493f990e8d3a07f0888461
#
_entry.id   e5813eaf56493f990e8d3a07f0888461
#
_cell.length_a   1.000
_cell.length_b   1.000
_cell.length_c   1.000
_cell.angle_alpha   90.00
_cell.angle_beta   90.00
_cell.angle_gamma   90.00
#
_symmetry.space_group_name_H-M   'P 1'
#
loop_
_entity.id
_entity.type
_entity.pdbx_description
1 polymer ?
#
loop_
_entity_poly.entity_id
_entity_poly.type
_entity_poly.pdbx_seq_one_letter_code
_entity_poly.pdbx_strand_id
1 'polypeptide(L)'
;MIKLLLVEDDTNLCYIIRGGLEDMIGGYEGMTASNGEEGLKIWKEQHLDIIISDIEMPVMDGYEMVRRIRETDGFIPIVFTSGRVSPKDVVKGYELGVNNYIKKPFLAEELDAHIGALLKMKQGMGAANESEVYQIGENYTFDAVHAVLKCSSCVQKTMTEREAKLL
;
A
#
# COMPACT_ATOMS: atom_id res chain seq x y z
N MET A 1 13.24 9.98 -3.21
CA MET A 1 12.62 9.68 -4.52
C MET A 1 11.73 8.45 -4.35
N ILE A 2 10.49 8.51 -4.79
CA ILE A 2 9.49 7.42 -4.65
C ILE A 2 9.72 6.41 -5.77
N LYS A 3 9.99 5.17 -5.41
CA LYS A 3 10.17 4.07 -6.37
C LYS A 3 8.83 3.42 -6.69
N LEU A 4 8.38 3.63 -7.90
CA LEU A 4 7.08 3.24 -8.41
C LEU A 4 7.22 2.11 -9.44
N LEU A 5 6.38 1.07 -9.33
CA LEU A 5 6.19 0.10 -10.41
C LEU A 5 4.85 0.39 -11.10
N LEU A 6 4.90 0.63 -12.39
CA LEU A 6 3.73 0.78 -13.25
C LEU A 6 3.57 -0.46 -14.12
N VAL A 7 2.49 -1.22 -13.91
CA VAL A 7 2.17 -2.43 -14.67
C VAL A 7 1.00 -2.12 -15.61
N GLU A 8 1.30 -2.00 -16.89
CA GLU A 8 0.37 -1.57 -17.94
C GLU A 8 0.81 -2.13 -19.28
N ASP A 9 -0.07 -2.78 -20.01
CA ASP A 9 0.24 -3.36 -21.33
C ASP A 9 0.21 -2.33 -22.48
N ASP A 10 -0.49 -1.20 -22.28
CA ASP A 10 -0.44 -0.08 -23.21
C ASP A 10 0.84 0.74 -23.00
N THR A 11 1.80 0.53 -23.91
CA THR A 11 3.12 1.18 -23.86
C THR A 11 3.03 2.71 -23.95
N ASN A 12 2.08 3.24 -24.74
CA ASN A 12 1.90 4.68 -24.88
C ASN A 12 1.36 5.30 -23.58
N LEU A 13 0.36 4.65 -22.97
CA LEU A 13 -0.19 5.07 -21.69
C LEU A 13 0.88 5.01 -20.59
N CYS A 14 1.65 3.93 -20.56
CA CYS A 14 2.78 3.76 -19.65
C CYS A 14 3.80 4.90 -19.76
N TYR A 15 4.18 5.27 -20.98
CA TYR A 15 5.09 6.37 -21.25
C TYR A 15 4.54 7.72 -20.79
N ILE A 16 3.26 8.00 -21.08
CA ILE A 16 2.59 9.25 -20.68
C ILE A 16 2.52 9.38 -19.15
N ILE A 17 2.09 8.32 -18.46
CA ILE A 17 1.98 8.34 -16.99
C ILE A 17 3.35 8.50 -16.35
N ARG A 18 4.33 7.73 -16.79
CA ARG A 18 5.69 7.80 -16.28
C ARG A 18 6.30 9.18 -16.49
N GLY A 19 6.24 9.72 -17.72
CA GLY A 19 6.74 11.05 -18.02
C GLY A 19 6.03 12.15 -17.21
N GLY A 20 4.72 12.04 -17.00
CA GLY A 20 3.98 12.94 -16.13
C GLY A 20 4.48 12.94 -14.69
N LEU A 21 4.74 11.77 -14.14
CA LEU A 21 5.21 11.63 -12.75
C LEU A 21 6.70 12.00 -12.59
N GLU A 22 7.57 11.53 -13.47
CA GLU A 22 9.02 11.76 -13.37
C GLU A 22 9.43 13.18 -13.78
N ASP A 23 8.96 13.66 -14.94
CA ASP A 23 9.48 14.87 -15.58
C ASP A 23 8.66 16.11 -15.24
N MET A 24 7.32 16.00 -15.14
CA MET A 24 6.44 17.14 -14.91
C MET A 24 6.20 17.39 -13.41
N ILE A 25 5.94 16.36 -12.64
CA ILE A 25 5.70 16.45 -11.18
C ILE A 25 7.02 16.35 -10.44
N GLY A 26 7.83 15.35 -10.76
CA GLY A 26 9.12 15.10 -10.14
C GLY A 26 9.02 14.30 -8.84
N GLY A 27 10.15 13.80 -8.37
CA GLY A 27 10.24 13.01 -7.13
C GLY A 27 9.95 11.53 -7.29
N TYR A 28 9.78 11.03 -8.52
CA TYR A 28 9.50 9.63 -8.83
C TYR A 28 10.65 8.97 -9.61
N GLU A 29 10.83 7.68 -9.37
CA GLU A 29 11.63 6.76 -10.16
C GLU A 29 10.72 5.61 -10.60
N GLY A 30 10.27 5.63 -11.86
CA GLY A 30 9.28 4.70 -12.39
C GLY A 30 9.93 3.52 -13.11
N MET A 31 9.59 2.31 -12.67
CA MET A 31 9.82 1.07 -13.40
C MET A 31 8.53 0.64 -14.07
N THR A 32 8.64 -0.03 -15.20
CA THR A 32 7.48 -0.42 -16.01
C THR A 32 7.49 -1.91 -16.28
N ALA A 33 6.31 -2.50 -16.32
CA ALA A 33 6.07 -3.89 -16.72
C ALA A 33 4.84 -3.96 -17.64
N SER A 34 4.83 -4.86 -18.59
CA SER A 34 3.75 -5.02 -19.57
C SER A 34 2.68 -6.04 -19.19
N ASN A 35 2.90 -6.78 -18.13
CA ASN A 35 1.97 -7.78 -17.59
C ASN A 35 2.29 -8.09 -16.13
N GLY A 36 1.42 -8.87 -15.48
CA GLY A 36 1.58 -9.23 -14.08
C GLY A 36 2.79 -10.10 -13.77
N GLU A 37 3.25 -10.92 -14.70
CA GLU A 37 4.42 -11.78 -14.51
C GLU A 37 5.71 -10.96 -14.47
N GLU A 38 5.87 -10.02 -15.39
CA GLU A 38 6.97 -9.05 -15.36
C GLU A 38 6.91 -8.16 -14.11
N GLY A 39 5.70 -7.73 -13.73
CA GLY A 39 5.47 -6.97 -12.50
C GLY A 39 5.93 -7.72 -11.26
N LEU A 40 5.60 -8.99 -11.13
CA LEU A 40 6.07 -9.85 -10.03
C LEU A 40 7.59 -10.00 -10.00
N LYS A 41 8.22 -10.15 -11.15
CA LYS A 41 9.67 -10.25 -11.25
C LYS A 41 10.34 -8.99 -10.73
N ILE A 42 9.91 -7.82 -11.19
CA ILE A 42 10.44 -6.52 -10.74
C ILE A 42 10.20 -6.33 -9.24
N TRP A 43 9.00 -6.63 -8.76
CA TRP A 43 8.68 -6.54 -7.33
C TRP A 43 9.59 -7.41 -6.46
N LYS A 44 9.97 -8.60 -6.90
CA LYS A 44 10.90 -9.49 -6.17
C LYS A 44 12.35 -9.00 -6.18
N GLU A 45 12.76 -8.34 -7.26
CA GLU A 45 14.16 -7.92 -7.48
C GLU A 45 14.45 -6.50 -6.98
N GLN A 46 13.42 -5.66 -6.87
CA GLN A 46 13.55 -4.24 -6.58
C GLN A 46 12.84 -3.84 -5.29
N HIS A 47 13.40 -2.87 -4.61
CA HIS A 47 12.73 -2.24 -3.48
C HIS A 47 11.79 -1.15 -3.98
N LEU A 48 10.48 -1.37 -3.80
CA LEU A 48 9.43 -0.50 -4.30
C LEU A 48 8.66 0.15 -3.16
N ASP A 49 8.22 1.38 -3.37
CA ASP A 49 7.37 2.10 -2.42
C ASP A 49 5.87 1.91 -2.73
N ILE A 50 5.52 1.74 -4.00
CA ILE A 50 4.14 1.59 -4.46
C ILE A 50 4.06 0.86 -5.80
N ILE A 51 2.95 0.15 -6.03
CA ILE A 51 2.63 -0.51 -7.30
C ILE A 51 1.33 0.09 -7.84
N ILE A 52 1.36 0.50 -9.10
CA ILE A 52 0.18 0.91 -9.87
C ILE A 52 -0.01 -0.13 -10.96
N SER A 53 -1.17 -0.75 -11.03
CA SER A 53 -1.42 -1.83 -11.97
C SER A 53 -2.75 -1.69 -12.71
N ASP A 54 -2.72 -1.89 -14.01
CA ASP A 54 -3.94 -2.25 -14.73
C ASP A 54 -4.44 -3.62 -14.28
N ILE A 55 -5.71 -3.90 -14.50
CA ILE A 55 -6.32 -5.19 -14.19
C ILE A 55 -6.24 -6.13 -15.37
N GLU A 56 -6.70 -5.68 -16.54
CA GLU A 56 -6.78 -6.49 -17.75
C GLU A 56 -5.46 -6.42 -18.54
N MET A 57 -4.64 -7.44 -18.42
CA MET A 57 -3.38 -7.56 -19.13
C MET A 57 -3.17 -8.98 -19.64
N PRO A 58 -2.39 -9.18 -20.72
CA PRO A 58 -2.04 -10.52 -21.21
C PRO A 58 -1.11 -11.24 -20.23
N VAL A 59 -0.95 -12.55 -20.40
CA VAL A 59 -0.09 -13.46 -19.64
C VAL A 59 -0.56 -13.62 -18.19
N MET A 60 -0.56 -12.58 -17.40
CA MET A 60 -1.07 -12.55 -16.02
C MET A 60 -1.77 -11.21 -15.78
N ASP A 61 -3.02 -11.26 -15.34
CA ASP A 61 -3.80 -10.06 -15.00
C ASP A 61 -3.40 -9.45 -13.65
N GLY A 62 -3.91 -8.25 -13.38
CA GLY A 62 -3.63 -7.53 -12.15
C GLY A 62 -4.15 -8.24 -10.89
N TYR A 63 -5.27 -8.94 -10.98
CA TYR A 63 -5.82 -9.69 -9.84
C TYR A 63 -4.90 -10.81 -9.40
N GLU A 64 -4.41 -11.62 -10.32
CA GLU A 64 -3.50 -12.72 -10.02
C GLU A 64 -2.14 -12.22 -9.51
N MET A 65 -1.63 -11.13 -10.08
CA MET A 65 -0.40 -10.49 -9.60
C MET A 65 -0.55 -10.05 -8.14
N VAL A 66 -1.61 -9.32 -7.80
CA VAL A 66 -1.86 -8.84 -6.44
C VAL A 66 -2.06 -10.00 -5.48
N ARG A 67 -2.81 -11.02 -5.87
CA ARG A 67 -3.00 -12.22 -5.05
C ARG A 67 -1.66 -12.83 -4.64
N ARG A 68 -0.73 -12.98 -5.58
CA ARG A 68 0.61 -13.53 -5.32
C ARG A 68 1.47 -12.61 -4.45
N ILE A 69 1.41 -11.30 -4.68
CA ILE A 69 2.12 -10.34 -3.83
C ILE A 69 1.62 -10.43 -2.39
N ARG A 70 0.31 -10.49 -2.19
CA ARG A 70 -0.32 -10.51 -0.86
C ARG A 70 -0.08 -11.80 -0.08
N GLU A 71 0.33 -12.89 -0.71
CA GLU A 71 0.77 -14.10 -0.02
C GLU A 71 2.00 -13.87 0.87
N THR A 72 2.86 -12.90 0.52
CA THR A 72 4.13 -12.64 1.20
C THR A 72 4.31 -11.20 1.66
N ASP A 73 3.63 -10.24 1.05
CA ASP A 73 3.70 -8.81 1.40
C ASP A 73 2.29 -8.22 1.52
N GLY A 74 1.87 -8.00 2.78
CA GLY A 74 0.60 -7.35 3.11
C GLY A 74 0.67 -5.82 3.16
N PHE A 75 1.86 -5.22 3.02
CA PHE A 75 2.08 -3.81 3.37
C PHE A 75 2.35 -2.88 2.18
N ILE A 76 2.92 -3.39 1.08
CA ILE A 76 3.19 -2.52 -0.07
C ILE A 76 1.86 -1.93 -0.60
N PRO A 77 1.75 -0.60 -0.75
CA PRO A 77 0.58 0.02 -1.34
C PRO A 77 0.41 -0.43 -2.80
N ILE A 78 -0.81 -0.82 -3.15
CA ILE A 78 -1.18 -1.22 -4.51
C ILE A 78 -2.42 -0.45 -4.93
N VAL A 79 -2.36 0.18 -6.10
CA VAL A 79 -3.46 0.89 -6.72
C VAL A 79 -3.82 0.20 -8.03
N PHE A 80 -5.09 -0.15 -8.20
CA PHE A 80 -5.60 -0.57 -9.50
C PHE A 80 -6.05 0.62 -10.34
N THR A 81 -5.76 0.52 -11.63
CA THR A 81 -6.31 1.41 -12.66
C THR A 81 -7.13 0.59 -13.64
N SER A 82 -8.31 1.03 -14.04
CA SER A 82 -9.15 0.31 -14.99
C SER A 82 -10.12 1.19 -15.73
N GLY A 83 -10.41 0.85 -16.99
CA GLY A 83 -11.50 1.43 -17.78
C GLY A 83 -12.87 0.88 -17.37
N ARG A 84 -12.90 -0.26 -16.69
CA ARG A 84 -14.13 -0.91 -16.20
C ARG A 84 -14.22 -0.77 -14.68
N VAL A 85 -15.23 -0.08 -14.22
CA VAL A 85 -15.49 0.11 -12.79
C VAL A 85 -16.91 -0.37 -12.49
N SER A 86 -17.11 -1.68 -12.51
CA SER A 86 -18.32 -2.26 -11.95
C SER A 86 -18.20 -2.37 -10.42
N PRO A 87 -19.30 -2.30 -9.66
CA PRO A 87 -19.24 -2.52 -8.21
C PRO A 87 -18.57 -3.86 -7.82
N LYS A 88 -18.78 -4.91 -8.64
CA LYS A 88 -18.16 -6.22 -8.39
C LYS A 88 -16.65 -6.21 -8.56
N ASP A 89 -16.13 -5.49 -9.57
CA ASP A 89 -14.69 -5.38 -9.82
C ASP A 89 -13.99 -4.61 -8.68
N VAL A 90 -14.63 -3.54 -8.22
CA VAL A 90 -14.13 -2.75 -7.09
C VAL A 90 -14.08 -3.58 -5.81
N VAL A 91 -15.15 -4.29 -5.48
CA VAL A 91 -15.21 -5.19 -4.31
C VAL A 91 -14.13 -6.26 -4.41
N LYS A 92 -13.99 -6.92 -5.56
CA LYS A 92 -12.96 -7.94 -5.78
C LYS A 92 -11.54 -7.39 -5.57
N GLY A 93 -11.24 -6.19 -6.06
CA GLY A 93 -9.96 -5.54 -5.86
C GLY A 93 -9.65 -5.30 -4.39
N TYR A 94 -10.58 -4.73 -3.64
CA TYR A 94 -10.40 -4.49 -2.20
C TYR A 94 -10.32 -5.77 -1.37
N GLU A 95 -11.08 -6.80 -1.71
CA GLU A 95 -10.98 -8.13 -1.08
C GLU A 95 -9.60 -8.77 -1.27
N LEU A 96 -8.95 -8.53 -2.41
CA LEU A 96 -7.58 -8.96 -2.68
C LEU A 96 -6.52 -8.14 -1.94
N GLY A 97 -6.91 -7.00 -1.36
CA GLY A 97 -6.02 -6.16 -0.58
C GLY A 97 -5.36 -5.01 -1.35
N VAL A 98 -5.99 -4.51 -2.43
CA VAL A 98 -5.58 -3.24 -3.04
C VAL A 98 -5.99 -2.08 -2.13
N ASN A 99 -5.22 -1.01 -2.17
CA ASN A 99 -5.41 0.15 -1.31
C ASN A 99 -6.30 1.20 -1.95
N ASN A 100 -6.32 1.26 -3.28
CA ASN A 100 -7.15 2.21 -4.02
C ASN A 100 -7.48 1.69 -5.41
N TYR A 101 -8.49 2.29 -6.04
CA TYR A 101 -8.98 1.97 -7.37
C TYR A 101 -9.25 3.26 -8.14
N ILE A 102 -8.58 3.46 -9.27
CA ILE A 102 -8.70 4.67 -10.08
C ILE A 102 -9.31 4.32 -11.43
N LYS A 103 -10.36 5.04 -11.81
CA LYS A 103 -11.01 4.88 -13.12
C LYS A 103 -10.19 5.57 -14.20
N LYS A 104 -9.94 4.87 -15.30
CA LYS A 104 -9.42 5.44 -16.54
C LYS A 104 -10.52 6.20 -17.29
N PRO A 105 -10.24 7.34 -17.97
CA PRO A 105 -8.95 8.02 -18.01
C PRO A 105 -8.65 8.85 -16.75
N PHE A 106 -7.39 9.00 -16.38
CA PHE A 106 -6.92 9.84 -15.28
C PHE A 106 -5.66 10.63 -15.70
N LEU A 107 -5.36 11.69 -14.96
CA LEU A 107 -4.17 12.51 -15.17
C LEU A 107 -3.06 12.12 -14.19
N ALA A 108 -1.81 12.44 -14.52
CA ALA A 108 -0.66 12.17 -13.65
C ALA A 108 -0.79 12.89 -12.30
N GLU A 109 -1.36 14.09 -12.26
CA GLU A 109 -1.63 14.86 -11.05
C GLU A 109 -2.66 14.18 -10.13
N GLU A 110 -3.69 13.54 -10.71
CA GLU A 110 -4.66 12.76 -9.95
C GLU A 110 -4.00 11.54 -9.32
N LEU A 111 -3.18 10.83 -10.10
CA LEU A 111 -2.42 9.69 -9.62
C LEU A 111 -1.43 10.10 -8.51
N ASP A 112 -0.73 11.22 -8.67
CA ASP A 112 0.17 11.78 -7.66
C ASP A 112 -0.54 12.05 -6.34
N ALA A 113 -1.75 12.63 -6.39
CA ALA A 113 -2.56 12.88 -5.20
C ALA A 113 -2.93 11.58 -4.47
N HIS A 114 -3.31 10.52 -5.18
CA HIS A 114 -3.60 9.21 -4.61
C HIS A 114 -2.34 8.56 -4.00
N ILE A 115 -1.21 8.61 -4.69
CA ILE A 115 0.07 8.09 -4.20
C ILE A 115 0.48 8.82 -2.93
N GLY A 116 0.44 10.13 -2.93
CA GLY A 116 0.80 10.97 -1.78
C GLY A 116 -0.04 10.65 -0.55
N ALA A 117 -1.35 10.49 -0.71
CA ALA A 117 -2.25 10.12 0.38
C ALA A 117 -1.93 8.73 0.95
N LEU A 118 -1.69 7.73 0.10
CA LEU A 118 -1.37 6.37 0.54
C LEU A 118 -0.02 6.28 1.26
N LEU A 119 1.00 6.98 0.77
CA LEU A 119 2.33 6.99 1.39
C LEU A 119 2.33 7.72 2.74
N LYS A 120 1.53 8.79 2.89
CA LYS A 120 1.33 9.44 4.19
C LYS A 120 0.65 8.52 5.21
N MET A 121 -0.37 7.78 4.80
CA MET A 121 -1.02 6.78 5.66
C MET A 121 -0.04 5.69 6.11
N LYS A 122 0.81 5.20 5.21
CA LYS A 122 1.87 4.22 5.53
C LYS A 122 2.87 4.77 6.53
N GLN A 123 3.30 6.02 6.40
CA GLN A 123 4.20 6.69 7.34
C GLN A 123 3.55 6.88 8.71
N GLY A 124 2.27 7.24 8.76
CA GLY A 124 1.51 7.33 10.00
C GLY A 124 1.36 5.99 10.73
N MET A 125 1.16 4.91 10.00
CA MET A 125 1.15 3.55 10.56
C MET A 125 2.53 3.09 11.03
N GLY A 126 3.61 3.50 10.34
CA GLY A 126 4.99 3.22 10.75
C GLY A 126 5.40 4.00 12.00
N ALA A 127 4.95 5.23 12.15
CA ALA A 127 5.17 6.03 13.35
C ALA A 127 4.36 5.53 14.56
N ALA A 128 3.19 4.94 14.33
CA ALA A 128 2.40 4.26 15.36
C ALA A 128 3.04 2.94 15.85
N ASN A 129 3.93 2.34 15.06
CA ASN A 129 4.67 1.14 15.45
C ASN A 129 5.96 1.42 16.24
N GLU A 130 6.41 2.67 16.34
CA GLU A 130 7.48 3.08 17.26
C GLU A 130 6.89 3.59 18.57
N SER A 131 6.61 2.64 19.47
CA SER A 131 6.33 2.85 20.89
C SER A 131 5.25 3.88 21.25
N GLU A 132 3.97 3.56 21.03
CA GLU A 132 2.90 4.17 21.82
C GLU A 132 2.89 3.55 23.23
N VAL A 133 3.86 3.94 24.04
CA VAL A 133 3.87 3.61 25.47
C VAL A 133 3.27 4.78 26.22
N TYR A 134 2.09 4.58 26.77
CA TYR A 134 1.41 5.58 27.60
C TYR A 134 1.70 5.34 29.07
N GLN A 135 2.12 6.39 29.77
CA GLN A 135 2.26 6.33 31.22
C GLN A 135 0.88 6.56 31.88
N ILE A 136 0.38 5.53 32.53
CA ILE A 136 -0.89 5.55 33.24
C ILE A 136 -0.61 5.61 34.74
N GLY A 137 -0.53 6.84 35.28
CA GLY A 137 -0.17 7.06 36.68
C GLY A 137 1.33 6.85 36.96
N GLU A 138 1.71 6.87 38.25
CA GLU A 138 3.11 6.85 38.66
C GLU A 138 3.79 5.47 38.49
N ASN A 139 2.99 4.38 38.42
CA ASN A 139 3.52 3.01 38.47
C ASN A 139 3.15 2.12 37.28
N TYR A 140 2.41 2.61 36.29
CA TYR A 140 1.94 1.79 35.18
C TYR A 140 2.27 2.42 33.85
N THR A 141 2.71 1.59 32.93
CA THR A 141 2.87 1.93 31.50
C THR A 141 2.06 0.98 30.63
N PHE A 142 1.38 1.51 29.62
CA PHE A 142 0.64 0.75 28.65
C PHE A 142 1.29 0.80 27.28
N ASP A 143 1.64 -0.36 26.74
CA ASP A 143 2.13 -0.50 25.37
C ASP A 143 0.92 -0.83 24.47
N ALA A 144 0.45 0.17 23.73
CA ALA A 144 -0.74 0.04 22.89
C ALA A 144 -0.52 -0.89 21.69
N VAL A 145 0.72 -1.01 21.22
CA VAL A 145 1.07 -1.88 20.08
C VAL A 145 0.97 -3.36 20.46
N HIS A 146 1.44 -3.70 21.64
CA HIS A 146 1.46 -5.09 22.11
C HIS A 146 0.32 -5.40 23.10
N ALA A 147 -0.56 -4.44 23.39
CA ALA A 147 -1.64 -4.52 24.39
C ALA A 147 -1.13 -5.02 25.77
N VAL A 148 0.04 -4.55 26.19
CA VAL A 148 0.70 -4.96 27.42
C VAL A 148 0.67 -3.85 28.47
N LEU A 149 0.11 -4.14 29.65
CA LEU A 149 0.18 -3.27 30.81
C LEU A 149 1.38 -3.69 31.68
N LYS A 150 2.32 -2.78 31.90
CA LYS A 150 3.49 -2.99 32.76
C LYS A 150 3.36 -2.20 34.04
N CYS A 151 3.62 -2.87 35.16
CA CYS A 151 3.72 -2.24 36.48
C CYS A 151 5.18 -2.22 36.92
N SER A 152 5.63 -1.11 37.49
CA SER A 152 7.01 -0.96 37.98
C SER A 152 7.38 -1.95 39.09
N SER A 153 6.38 -2.50 39.80
CA SER A 153 6.54 -3.41 40.92
C SER A 153 5.87 -4.78 40.76
N CYS A 154 5.25 -5.08 39.62
CA CYS A 154 4.41 -6.26 39.41
C CYS A 154 4.70 -6.98 38.09
N VAL A 155 4.13 -8.18 37.95
CA VAL A 155 4.20 -9.02 36.75
C VAL A 155 3.45 -8.35 35.57
N GLN A 156 4.01 -8.43 34.38
CA GLN A 156 3.38 -7.95 33.14
C GLN A 156 2.08 -8.72 32.87
N LYS A 157 1.01 -8.00 32.56
CA LYS A 157 -0.27 -8.57 32.14
C LYS A 157 -0.55 -8.14 30.69
N THR A 158 -0.72 -9.12 29.80
CA THR A 158 -1.21 -8.88 28.47
C THR A 158 -2.73 -8.66 28.54
N MET A 159 -3.21 -7.58 27.94
CA MET A 159 -4.62 -7.24 27.90
C MET A 159 -5.28 -7.81 26.65
N THR A 160 -6.55 -8.18 26.77
CA THR A 160 -7.36 -8.54 25.61
C THR A 160 -7.66 -7.28 24.79
N GLU A 161 -7.96 -7.46 23.50
CA GLU A 161 -8.32 -6.35 22.60
C GLU A 161 -9.48 -5.49 23.16
N ARG A 162 -10.43 -6.12 23.83
CA ARG A 162 -11.57 -5.45 24.46
C ARG A 162 -11.16 -4.60 25.67
N GLU A 163 -10.22 -5.08 26.47
CA GLU A 163 -9.70 -4.35 27.65
C GLU A 163 -8.84 -3.17 27.21
N ALA A 164 -8.04 -3.31 26.13
CA ALA A 164 -7.23 -2.25 25.58
C ALA A 164 -8.04 -1.07 25.03
N LYS A 165 -9.24 -1.32 24.48
CA LYS A 165 -10.15 -0.27 23.97
C LYS A 165 -10.82 0.57 25.07
N LEU A 166 -10.76 0.15 26.31
CA LEU A 166 -11.32 0.87 27.47
C LEU A 166 -10.32 1.86 28.10
N LEU A 167 -9.07 1.82 27.69
CA LEU A 167 -8.00 2.73 28.09
C LEU A 167 -7.80 3.86 27.09
#